data_0050c30161f8915d89efdf9fde155737
#
_entry.id   0050c30161f8915d89efdf9fde155737
#
_cell.length_a   1.000
_cell.length_b   1.000
_cell.length_c   1.000
_cell.angle_alpha   90.00
_cell.angle_beta   90.00
_cell.angle_gamma   90.00
#
_symmetry.space_group_name_H-M   'P 1'
#
loop_
_entity.id
_entity.type
_entity.pdbx_description
1 polymer ?
#
loop_
_entity_poly.entity_id
_entity_poly.type
_entity_poly.pdbx_seq_one_letter_code
_entity_poly.pdbx_strand_id
1 'polypeptide(L)'
;NTSVWMVVWGERTCHGLYPQGTMAGLKRQDLGEIDADDPDNGGKYRAMAEIFKWHMGLTVRDFRYVVRIANIDVSELRAGNVDIYALMREAYYRLYQREVTGGRAAIYCNRDVLEALDAGSTPTASTTASFVRLRPMEVDGREVMSYRGIPVRQTDAIVNTEAAVPSV
;
A
#
# COMPACT_ATOMS: atom_id res chain seq x y z
N ASN A 1 7.56 0.05 14.58
CA ASN A 1 8.12 0.19 13.24
C ASN A 1 7.01 0.12 12.19
N THR A 2 7.25 0.75 11.06
CA THR A 2 6.40 0.67 9.86
C THR A 2 7.26 0.45 8.62
N SER A 3 6.63 0.31 7.45
CA SER A 3 7.33 0.09 6.19
C SER A 3 6.72 0.87 5.02
N VAL A 4 7.51 1.03 3.96
CA VAL A 4 7.07 1.55 2.67
C VAL A 4 7.38 0.51 1.61
N TRP A 5 6.44 0.28 0.71
CA TRP A 5 6.58 -0.68 -0.37
C TRP A 5 6.56 0.02 -1.72
N MET A 6 7.54 -0.27 -2.54
CA MET A 6 7.56 0.13 -3.95
C MET A 6 7.38 -1.12 -4.80
N VAL A 7 6.32 -1.14 -5.60
CA VAL A 7 5.94 -2.31 -6.41
C VAL A 7 5.72 -1.87 -7.84
N VAL A 8 6.29 -2.61 -8.78
CA VAL A 8 6.01 -2.46 -10.21
C VAL A 8 5.04 -3.57 -10.61
N TRP A 9 3.78 -3.20 -10.75
CA TRP A 9 2.71 -4.11 -11.18
C TRP A 9 2.81 -4.39 -12.67
N GLY A 10 2.68 -5.63 -13.06
CA GLY A 10 2.69 -6.03 -14.46
C GLY A 10 2.65 -7.55 -14.62
N GLU A 11 2.29 -8.03 -15.80
CA GLU A 11 2.15 -9.46 -16.07
C GLU A 11 3.44 -10.25 -15.81
N ARG A 12 4.60 -9.65 -16.07
CA ARG A 12 5.92 -10.29 -15.92
C ARG A 12 6.60 -9.97 -14.59
N THR A 13 6.03 -9.10 -13.77
CA THR A 13 6.61 -8.62 -12.51
C THR A 13 5.82 -9.10 -11.31
N CYS A 14 4.82 -8.34 -10.91
CA CYS A 14 3.94 -8.65 -9.79
C CYS A 14 2.49 -8.46 -10.23
N HIS A 15 1.63 -9.44 -10.01
CA HIS A 15 0.23 -9.34 -10.39
C HIS A 15 -0.68 -10.20 -9.50
N GLY A 16 -1.97 -9.87 -9.51
CA GLY A 16 -2.99 -10.65 -8.84
C GLY A 16 -3.36 -11.90 -9.65
N LEU A 17 -3.69 -12.97 -8.95
CA LEU A 17 -4.19 -14.22 -9.50
C LEU A 17 -5.58 -14.50 -8.95
N TYR A 18 -6.40 -15.17 -9.73
CA TYR A 18 -7.65 -15.75 -9.29
C TYR A 18 -7.77 -17.18 -9.84
N PRO A 19 -8.46 -18.10 -9.12
CA PRO A 19 -8.58 -19.48 -9.53
C PRO A 19 -9.27 -19.61 -10.89
N GLN A 20 -8.79 -20.52 -11.72
CA GLN A 20 -9.40 -20.81 -13.02
C GLN A 20 -10.88 -21.25 -12.84
N GLY A 21 -11.76 -20.73 -13.67
CA GLY A 21 -13.20 -21.03 -13.61
C GLY A 21 -13.96 -20.24 -12.53
N THR A 22 -13.29 -19.35 -11.79
CA THR A 22 -13.95 -18.41 -10.88
C THR A 22 -14.02 -17.00 -11.46
N MET A 23 -15.01 -16.23 -11.01
CA MET A 23 -15.11 -14.82 -11.39
C MET A 23 -14.04 -14.01 -10.63
N ALA A 24 -13.28 -13.19 -11.35
CA ALA A 24 -12.39 -12.21 -10.72
C ALA A 24 -13.22 -11.15 -9.99
N GLY A 25 -12.91 -10.91 -8.72
CA GLY A 25 -13.57 -9.90 -7.91
C GLY A 25 -14.47 -10.44 -6.80
N LEU A 26 -15.30 -9.56 -6.26
CA LEU A 26 -16.18 -9.85 -5.14
C LEU A 26 -17.47 -10.53 -5.62
N LYS A 27 -17.74 -11.73 -5.12
CA LYS A 27 -19.02 -12.42 -5.29
C LYS A 27 -19.90 -12.17 -4.07
N ARG A 28 -21.07 -11.59 -4.28
CA ARG A 28 -22.10 -11.43 -3.27
C ARG A 28 -23.16 -12.53 -3.46
N GLN A 29 -23.56 -13.16 -2.38
CA GLN A 29 -24.66 -14.12 -2.34
C GLN A 29 -25.61 -13.73 -1.22
N ASP A 30 -26.83 -13.37 -1.55
CA ASP A 30 -27.91 -13.14 -0.59
C ASP A 30 -28.47 -14.50 -0.13
N LEU A 31 -28.48 -14.75 1.16
CA LEU A 31 -29.08 -15.93 1.78
C LEU A 31 -30.50 -15.67 2.29
N GLY A 32 -30.97 -14.42 2.23
CA GLY A 32 -32.26 -14.04 2.77
C GLY A 32 -32.31 -14.06 4.30
N GLU A 33 -33.47 -14.39 4.82
CA GLU A 33 -33.69 -14.52 6.27
C GLU A 33 -33.16 -15.84 6.78
N ILE A 34 -32.33 -15.79 7.81
CA ILE A 34 -31.83 -16.96 8.54
C ILE A 34 -32.15 -16.87 10.02
N ASP A 35 -32.28 -18.00 10.68
CA ASP A 35 -32.36 -18.07 12.14
C ASP A 35 -30.93 -18.03 12.72
N ALA A 36 -30.59 -16.96 13.42
CA ALA A 36 -29.31 -16.78 14.10
C ALA A 36 -29.45 -17.12 15.58
N ASP A 37 -28.44 -17.77 16.15
CA ASP A 37 -28.39 -18.06 17.57
C ASP A 37 -27.88 -16.82 18.34
N ASP A 38 -28.55 -16.48 19.45
CA ASP A 38 -28.12 -15.44 20.38
C ASP A 38 -27.10 -16.06 21.36
N PRO A 39 -25.83 -15.63 21.33
CA PRO A 39 -24.80 -16.22 22.18
C PRO A 39 -24.98 -15.87 23.66
N ASP A 40 -25.72 -14.79 23.97
CA ASP A 40 -25.85 -14.29 25.35
C ASP A 40 -27.06 -14.91 26.07
N ASN A 41 -28.16 -15.18 25.35
CA ASN A 41 -29.42 -15.60 25.97
C ASN A 41 -29.89 -17.00 25.52
N GLY A 42 -29.18 -17.65 24.59
CA GLY A 42 -29.54 -18.98 24.06
C GLY A 42 -30.85 -19.00 23.26
N GLY A 43 -31.35 -17.85 22.88
CA GLY A 43 -32.53 -17.68 22.03
C GLY A 43 -32.16 -17.70 20.53
N LYS A 44 -33.21 -17.75 19.68
CA LYS A 44 -33.05 -17.58 18.23
C LYS A 44 -33.74 -16.31 17.77
N TYR A 45 -33.10 -15.61 16.86
CA TYR A 45 -33.68 -14.44 16.22
C TYR A 45 -33.51 -14.51 14.70
N ARG A 46 -34.41 -13.86 13.97
CA ARG A 46 -34.29 -13.77 12.52
C ARG A 46 -33.35 -12.65 12.13
N ALA A 47 -32.41 -12.97 11.26
CA ALA A 47 -31.44 -12.04 10.72
C ALA A 47 -31.40 -12.16 9.19
N MET A 48 -31.11 -11.05 8.52
CA MET A 48 -30.76 -11.05 7.09
C MET A 48 -29.29 -11.42 6.97
N ALA A 49 -28.98 -12.40 6.13
CA ALA A 49 -27.62 -12.86 5.93
C ALA A 49 -27.17 -12.73 4.48
N GLU A 50 -25.96 -12.26 4.32
CA GLU A 50 -25.29 -12.19 3.02
C GLU A 50 -23.89 -12.77 3.13
N ILE A 51 -23.44 -13.46 2.10
CA ILE A 51 -22.07 -13.98 2.01
C ILE A 51 -21.31 -13.19 0.94
N PHE A 52 -20.17 -12.66 1.35
CA PHE A 52 -19.21 -12.03 0.45
C PHE A 52 -17.98 -12.94 0.31
N LYS A 53 -17.66 -13.35 -0.91
CA LYS A 53 -16.51 -14.20 -1.22
C LYS A 53 -15.62 -13.51 -2.23
N TRP A 54 -14.33 -13.46 -1.91
CA TRP A 54 -13.32 -12.96 -2.82
C TRP A 54 -12.12 -13.92 -2.83
N HIS A 55 -11.86 -14.51 -3.97
CA HIS A 55 -10.72 -15.40 -4.19
C HIS A 55 -9.66 -14.64 -4.97
N MET A 56 -8.60 -14.23 -4.31
CA MET A 56 -7.48 -13.55 -4.91
C MET A 56 -6.17 -14.05 -4.30
N GLY A 57 -5.19 -14.28 -5.15
CA GLY A 57 -3.81 -14.52 -4.79
C GLY A 57 -2.90 -13.43 -5.33
N LEU A 58 -1.67 -13.36 -4.83
CA LEU A 58 -0.61 -12.50 -5.31
C LEU A 58 0.53 -13.37 -5.82
N THR A 59 1.05 -13.06 -7.00
CA THR A 59 2.28 -13.66 -7.49
C THR A 59 3.35 -12.60 -7.74
N VAL A 60 4.58 -12.94 -7.36
CA VAL A 60 5.77 -12.16 -7.65
C VAL A 60 6.64 -13.02 -8.57
N ARG A 61 6.62 -12.75 -9.86
CA ARG A 61 7.44 -13.48 -10.83
C ARG A 61 8.90 -13.06 -10.79
N ASP A 62 9.14 -11.79 -10.51
CA ASP A 62 10.49 -11.24 -10.39
C ASP A 62 10.56 -10.32 -9.16
N PHE A 63 11.30 -10.72 -8.15
CA PHE A 63 11.45 -10.00 -6.88
C PHE A 63 12.19 -8.66 -7.04
N ARG A 64 12.96 -8.46 -8.11
CA ARG A 64 13.71 -7.23 -8.38
C ARG A 64 12.82 -6.02 -8.65
N TYR A 65 11.53 -6.27 -8.86
CA TYR A 65 10.51 -5.24 -9.09
C TYR A 65 9.70 -4.88 -7.83
N VAL A 66 10.10 -5.44 -6.69
CA VAL A 66 9.50 -5.14 -5.39
C VAL A 66 10.61 -4.73 -4.42
N VAL A 67 10.48 -3.56 -3.82
CA VAL A 67 11.40 -3.06 -2.79
C VAL A 67 10.62 -2.67 -1.56
N ARG A 68 11.08 -3.12 -0.40
CA ARG A 68 10.54 -2.73 0.91
C ARG A 68 11.57 -1.90 1.67
N ILE A 69 11.17 -0.74 2.14
CA ILE A 69 11.87 0.02 3.17
C ILE A 69 11.27 -0.44 4.50
N ALA A 70 12.02 -1.14 5.32
CA ALA A 70 11.57 -1.69 6.60
C ALA A 70 12.22 -0.93 7.77
N ASN A 71 11.76 -1.23 8.99
CA ASN A 71 12.32 -0.69 10.23
C ASN A 71 12.25 0.83 10.36
N ILE A 72 11.25 1.47 9.78
CA ILE A 72 11.02 2.89 9.98
C ILE A 72 10.41 3.06 11.37
N ASP A 73 11.14 3.68 12.29
CA ASP A 73 10.63 4.01 13.62
C ASP A 73 9.60 5.15 13.51
N VAL A 74 8.38 4.88 13.94
CA VAL A 74 7.27 5.83 13.85
C VAL A 74 7.47 7.01 14.81
N SER A 75 8.11 6.78 15.96
CA SER A 75 8.39 7.83 16.94
C SER A 75 9.39 8.84 16.38
N GLU A 76 10.48 8.33 15.81
CA GLU A 76 11.52 9.14 15.19
C GLU A 76 11.02 9.82 13.90
N LEU A 77 10.13 9.14 13.15
CA LEU A 77 9.48 9.72 11.97
C LEU A 77 8.61 10.94 12.33
N ARG A 78 7.79 10.82 13.39
CA ARG A 78 6.95 11.92 13.90
C ARG A 78 7.76 13.05 14.51
N ALA A 79 8.90 12.73 15.12
CA ALA A 79 9.85 13.73 15.64
C ALA A 79 10.61 14.46 14.52
N GLY A 80 10.53 14.00 13.25
CA GLY A 80 11.25 14.59 12.13
C GLY A 80 12.73 14.19 12.05
N ASN A 81 13.14 13.18 12.80
CA ASN A 81 14.53 12.71 12.85
C ASN A 81 14.87 11.73 11.71
N VAL A 82 13.87 11.23 10.98
CA VAL A 82 14.05 10.29 9.87
C VAL A 82 13.98 11.03 8.53
N ASP A 83 15.04 10.99 7.75
CA ASP A 83 15.01 11.45 6.36
C ASP A 83 14.33 10.41 5.45
N ILE A 84 12.99 10.45 5.44
CA ILE A 84 12.18 9.54 4.62
C ILE A 84 12.49 9.67 3.12
N TYR A 85 12.86 10.87 2.65
CA TYR A 85 13.21 11.08 1.24
C TYR A 85 14.55 10.45 0.85
N ALA A 86 15.50 10.36 1.76
CA ALA A 86 16.75 9.64 1.52
C ALA A 86 16.48 8.14 1.36
N LEU A 87 15.67 7.56 2.24
CA LEU A 87 15.25 6.15 2.16
C LEU A 87 14.46 5.87 0.87
N MET A 88 13.53 6.74 0.51
CA MET A 88 12.76 6.63 -0.73
C MET A 88 13.67 6.69 -1.97
N ARG A 89 14.69 7.55 -1.95
CA ARG A 89 15.67 7.66 -3.03
C ARG A 89 16.48 6.39 -3.18
N GLU A 90 16.95 5.83 -2.08
CA GLU A 90 17.69 4.56 -2.08
C GLU A 90 16.83 3.42 -2.64
N ALA A 91 15.60 3.27 -2.15
CA ALA A 91 14.65 2.27 -2.64
C ALA A 91 14.35 2.44 -4.13
N TYR A 92 14.20 3.68 -4.60
CA TYR A 92 13.95 3.97 -6.01
C TYR A 92 15.07 3.48 -6.92
N TYR A 93 16.33 3.59 -6.50
CA TYR A 93 17.47 3.11 -7.29
C TYR A 93 17.75 1.62 -7.11
N ARG A 94 17.20 0.98 -6.08
CA ARG A 94 17.22 -0.49 -5.93
C ARG A 94 16.25 -1.21 -6.84
N LEU A 95 15.18 -0.56 -7.30
CA LEU A 95 14.28 -1.13 -8.29
C LEU A 95 15.05 -1.37 -9.61
N TYR A 96 15.01 -2.60 -10.12
CA TYR A 96 15.71 -2.98 -11.34
C TYR A 96 15.27 -2.13 -12.55
N GLN A 97 13.97 -1.99 -12.73
CA GLN A 97 13.38 -1.14 -13.77
C GLN A 97 12.06 -0.57 -13.27
N ARG A 98 11.81 0.71 -13.50
CA ARG A 98 10.62 1.41 -13.03
C ARG A 98 9.52 1.51 -14.07
N GLU A 99 9.92 1.49 -15.34
CA GLU A 99 9.03 1.51 -16.49
C GLU A 99 9.10 0.16 -17.19
N VAL A 100 7.99 -0.57 -17.14
CA VAL A 100 7.84 -1.86 -17.83
C VAL A 100 6.67 -1.74 -18.79
N THR A 101 6.84 -2.20 -20.01
CA THR A 101 5.76 -2.21 -21.00
C THR A 101 4.53 -2.94 -20.44
N GLY A 102 3.41 -2.22 -20.34
CA GLY A 102 2.19 -2.74 -19.73
C GLY A 102 2.19 -2.80 -18.21
N GLY A 103 3.26 -2.32 -17.55
CA GLY A 103 3.36 -2.26 -16.10
C GLY A 103 3.12 -0.87 -15.52
N ARG A 104 2.76 -0.80 -14.25
CA ARG A 104 2.58 0.44 -13.49
C ARG A 104 3.30 0.35 -12.16
N ALA A 105 4.21 1.28 -11.89
CA ALA A 105 4.82 1.40 -10.58
C ALA A 105 3.87 2.09 -9.60
N ALA A 106 3.88 1.67 -8.33
CA ALA A 106 3.16 2.32 -7.26
C ALA A 106 3.95 2.21 -5.95
N ILE A 107 3.78 3.21 -5.09
CA ILE A 107 4.34 3.26 -3.74
C ILE A 107 3.18 3.14 -2.75
N TYR A 108 3.35 2.27 -1.77
CA TYR A 108 2.37 2.05 -0.71
C TYR A 108 2.98 2.41 0.64
N CYS A 109 2.27 3.21 1.41
CA CYS A 109 2.67 3.59 2.76
C CYS A 109 1.44 3.77 3.64
N ASN A 110 1.66 3.83 4.94
CA ASN A 110 0.61 4.16 5.89
C ASN A 110 0.42 5.69 5.98
N ARG A 111 -0.55 6.08 6.80
CA ARG A 111 -0.93 7.49 7.01
C ARG A 111 0.20 8.32 7.62
N ASP A 112 0.90 7.80 8.62
CA ASP A 112 1.98 8.52 9.31
C ASP A 112 3.16 8.82 8.37
N VAL A 113 3.51 7.86 7.51
CA VAL A 113 4.54 8.07 6.49
C VAL A 113 4.09 9.09 5.45
N LEU A 114 2.82 9.04 5.04
CA LEU A 114 2.29 9.99 4.07
C LEU A 114 2.29 11.42 4.63
N GLU A 115 1.91 11.59 5.91
CA GLU A 115 1.99 12.87 6.64
C GLU A 115 3.42 13.40 6.69
N ALA A 116 4.38 12.54 7.04
CA ALA A 116 5.80 12.92 7.07
C ALA A 116 6.35 13.33 5.69
N LEU A 117 5.91 12.65 4.63
CA LEU A 117 6.24 13.01 3.26
C LEU A 117 5.63 14.36 2.87
N ASP A 118 4.38 14.61 3.25
CA ASP A 118 3.71 15.89 2.98
C ASP A 118 4.36 17.04 3.75
N ALA A 119 4.63 16.87 5.03
CA ALA A 119 5.36 17.83 5.85
C ALA A 119 6.74 18.15 5.26
N GLY A 120 7.49 17.14 4.82
CA GLY A 120 8.77 17.31 4.14
C GLY A 120 8.67 17.93 2.74
N SER A 121 7.48 17.95 2.13
CA SER A 121 7.24 18.58 0.83
C SER A 121 7.08 20.09 0.92
N THR A 122 6.72 20.62 2.10
CA THR A 122 6.51 22.05 2.30
C THR A 122 7.84 22.81 2.19
N PRO A 123 7.96 23.85 1.32
CA PRO A 123 9.20 24.60 1.16
C PRO A 123 9.48 25.39 2.45
N THR A 124 10.55 25.04 3.15
CA THR A 124 11.08 25.90 4.21
C THR A 124 12.02 26.92 3.58
N ALA A 125 11.90 28.18 3.94
CA ALA A 125 12.60 29.31 3.32
C ALA A 125 14.15 29.21 3.30
N SER A 126 14.71 28.22 4.02
CA SER A 126 16.15 28.01 4.17
C SER A 126 16.73 26.88 3.32
N THR A 127 15.91 26.12 2.60
CA THR A 127 16.46 24.94 1.89
C THR A 127 16.35 25.16 0.40
N THR A 128 17.48 25.46 -0.22
CA THR A 128 17.66 25.48 -1.65
C THR A 128 17.26 24.14 -2.24
N ALA A 129 16.04 24.11 -2.81
CA ALA A 129 15.58 23.16 -3.80
C ALA A 129 15.84 21.68 -3.55
N SER A 130 14.95 21.01 -2.90
CA SER A 130 14.74 19.59 -3.22
C SER A 130 13.73 19.49 -4.37
N PHE A 131 14.21 19.33 -5.60
CA PHE A 131 13.38 19.13 -6.79
C PHE A 131 12.62 17.77 -6.78
N VAL A 132 12.84 16.95 -5.76
CA VAL A 132 12.32 15.58 -5.66
C VAL A 132 11.45 15.45 -4.42
N ARG A 133 10.44 16.28 -4.34
CA ARG A 133 9.39 16.20 -3.33
C ARG A 133 8.13 15.60 -3.92
N LEU A 134 7.14 15.31 -3.08
CA LEU A 134 5.83 14.93 -3.57
C LEU A 134 5.28 16.00 -4.52
N ARG A 135 4.76 15.54 -5.64
CA ARG A 135 4.10 16.41 -6.63
C ARG A 135 2.74 15.82 -6.96
N PRO A 136 1.72 16.66 -7.14
CA PRO A 136 0.44 16.21 -7.64
C PRO A 136 0.61 15.65 -9.06
N MET A 137 -0.06 14.54 -9.31
CA MET A 137 -0.12 13.88 -10.61
C MET A 137 -1.55 13.42 -10.84
N GLU A 138 -2.07 13.58 -12.04
CA GLU A 138 -3.36 13.05 -12.41
C GLU A 138 -3.25 11.56 -12.79
N VAL A 139 -4.01 10.72 -12.11
CA VAL A 139 -4.12 9.28 -12.41
C VAL A 139 -5.61 8.94 -12.51
N ASP A 140 -6.04 8.52 -13.69
CA ASP A 140 -7.42 8.11 -13.96
C ASP A 140 -8.46 9.21 -13.56
N GLY A 141 -8.17 10.49 -13.86
CA GLY A 141 -9.04 11.63 -13.56
C GLY A 141 -9.05 12.06 -12.08
N ARG A 142 -8.14 11.54 -11.27
CA ARG A 142 -7.96 11.92 -9.86
C ARG A 142 -6.55 12.43 -9.62
N GLU A 143 -6.47 13.49 -8.83
CA GLU A 143 -5.19 13.99 -8.36
C GLU A 143 -4.63 13.08 -7.26
N VAL A 144 -3.43 12.58 -7.46
CA VAL A 144 -2.71 11.71 -6.53
C VAL A 144 -1.31 12.27 -6.32
N MET A 145 -0.84 12.28 -5.08
CA MET A 145 0.54 12.65 -4.80
C MET A 145 1.50 11.63 -5.41
N SER A 146 2.55 12.10 -6.05
CA SER A 146 3.55 11.27 -6.69
C SER A 146 4.97 11.60 -6.23
N TYR A 147 5.80 10.59 -6.18
CA TYR A 147 7.24 10.71 -5.97
C TYR A 147 7.96 10.26 -7.24
N ARG A 148 8.67 11.19 -7.89
CA ARG A 148 9.37 10.94 -9.17
C ARG A 148 8.47 10.32 -10.27
N GLY A 149 7.21 10.73 -10.34
CA GLY A 149 6.25 10.20 -11.32
C GLY A 149 5.63 8.84 -10.94
N ILE A 150 5.93 8.32 -9.74
CA ILE A 150 5.30 7.11 -9.21
C ILE A 150 4.23 7.53 -8.19
N PRO A 151 2.96 7.14 -8.35
CA PRO A 151 1.90 7.50 -7.41
C PRO A 151 2.16 6.89 -6.03
N VAL A 152 1.94 7.70 -4.99
CA VAL A 152 1.98 7.27 -3.58
C VAL A 152 0.55 7.02 -3.13
N ARG A 153 0.29 5.80 -2.67
CA ARG A 153 -1.02 5.34 -2.23
C ARG A 153 -1.00 5.01 -0.75
N GLN A 154 -1.93 5.59 -0.03
CA GLN A 154 -2.17 5.25 1.36
C GLN A 154 -2.83 3.87 1.47
N THR A 155 -2.39 3.08 2.44
CA THR A 155 -3.04 1.83 2.84
C THR A 155 -2.94 1.61 4.34
N ASP A 156 -4.06 1.28 4.96
CA ASP A 156 -4.13 0.98 6.39
C ASP A 156 -3.71 -0.47 6.71
N ALA A 157 -3.44 -1.29 5.67
CA ALA A 157 -2.90 -2.63 5.83
C ALA A 157 -1.44 -2.63 6.33
N ILE A 158 -0.71 -1.53 6.12
CA ILE A 158 0.64 -1.34 6.68
C ILE A 158 0.49 -0.73 8.07
N VAL A 159 0.77 -1.56 9.08
CA VAL A 159 0.61 -1.18 10.49
C VAL A 159 1.86 -0.49 11.04
N ASN A 160 1.69 0.22 12.17
CA ASN A 160 2.78 0.87 12.90
C ASN A 160 3.48 -0.06 13.90
N THR A 161 3.00 -1.28 14.04
CA THR A 161 3.48 -2.29 15.00
C THR A 161 4.20 -3.44 14.32
N GLU A 162 4.77 -3.21 13.14
CA GLU A 162 5.56 -4.23 12.44
C GLU A 162 6.76 -4.67 13.27
N ALA A 163 7.02 -5.98 13.29
CA ALA A 163 8.23 -6.52 13.90
C ALA A 163 9.49 -6.03 13.15
N ALA A 164 10.55 -5.77 13.89
CA ALA A 164 11.81 -5.39 13.29
C ALA A 164 12.35 -6.52 12.39
N VAL A 165 12.77 -6.16 11.20
CA VAL A 165 13.44 -7.08 10.28
C VAL A 165 14.92 -7.09 10.64
N PRO A 166 15.56 -8.27 10.82
CA PRO A 166 16.99 -8.35 11.09
C PRO A 166 17.79 -7.67 9.97
N SER A 167 18.78 -6.87 10.34
CA SER A 167 19.77 -6.38 9.38
C SER A 167 20.62 -7.55 8.88
N VAL A 168 20.74 -7.71 7.59
CA VAL A 168 21.63 -8.67 6.93
C VAL A 168 23.03 -8.08 6.84
#